data_1e7290f61ea41cac45dd5106b71db06b
#
_entry.id   1e7290f61ea41cac45dd5106b71db06b
#
_cell.length_a   1.000
_cell.length_b   1.000
_cell.length_c   1.000
_cell.angle_alpha   90.00
_cell.angle_beta   90.00
_cell.angle_gamma   90.00
#
_symmetry.space_group_name_H-M   'P 1'
#
loop_
_entity.id
_entity.type
_entity.pdbx_description
1 polymer ?
#
loop_
_entity_poly.entity_id
_entity_poly.type
_entity_poly.pdbx_seq_one_letter_code
_entity_poly.pdbx_strand_id
1 'polypeptide(L)'
;LDAVQNKLTLKDGSWTITNLKTKMELGDDYGMAKWGQNLDMNGDGVVKEWYDQAKAFENYVVGKTGDEVANLKTQTNAEGYQMSADDALLNAGCTIQITDFMAAVSKACKDDQAQNFELLSSAKFTLGVAATSKVNEDSTVATAEKDGSLNVYSDFAATVVSDDKIVSCINDAIQPKLAFNLAGEITGKTFVNTKRCLKSDYNMTKWGTDANGDGVVKEWYEQSKIFSDYVVGKTGKEVEALKTSPIGENDHYQRPADKELLNAGCTIQITEIKAVVAKAVANAR
;
A
#
# COMPACT_ATOMS: atom_id res chain seq x y z
N LEU A 1 7.32 -8.13 -1.61
CA LEU A 1 5.91 -8.01 -2.06
C LEU A 1 4.94 -8.30 -0.94
N ASP A 2 3.82 -7.60 -0.91
CA ASP A 2 2.71 -7.88 -0.01
C ASP A 2 1.39 -7.43 -0.66
N ALA A 3 0.26 -7.90 -0.15
CA ALA A 3 -1.05 -7.53 -0.65
C ALA A 3 -2.08 -7.54 0.49
N VAL A 4 -3.00 -6.60 0.47
CA VAL A 4 -4.19 -6.61 1.33
C VAL A 4 -5.44 -6.86 0.48
N GLN A 5 -6.33 -7.68 0.98
CA GLN A 5 -7.61 -8.00 0.32
C GLN A 5 -8.75 -7.74 1.30
N ASN A 6 -9.16 -6.49 1.39
CA ASN A 6 -10.25 -6.09 2.27
C ASN A 6 -11.60 -6.65 1.79
N LYS A 7 -12.46 -7.01 2.73
CA LYS A 7 -13.85 -7.32 2.47
C LYS A 7 -14.74 -6.21 3.03
N LEU A 8 -15.56 -5.65 2.17
CA LEU A 8 -16.51 -4.59 2.50
C LEU A 8 -17.92 -5.20 2.55
N THR A 9 -18.66 -4.85 3.58
CA THR A 9 -20.05 -5.31 3.77
C THR A 9 -20.92 -4.14 4.18
N LEU A 10 -22.03 -3.98 3.48
CA LEU A 10 -23.09 -3.05 3.86
C LEU A 10 -24.17 -3.82 4.63
N LYS A 11 -24.43 -3.43 5.88
CA LYS A 11 -25.48 -4.00 6.71
C LYS A 11 -26.17 -2.90 7.51
N ASP A 12 -27.49 -2.89 7.52
CA ASP A 12 -28.32 -1.94 8.27
C ASP A 12 -27.92 -0.46 8.05
N GLY A 13 -27.58 -0.12 6.80
CA GLY A 13 -27.16 1.23 6.41
C GLY A 13 -25.72 1.61 6.79
N SER A 14 -24.96 0.69 7.35
CA SER A 14 -23.59 0.94 7.80
C SER A 14 -22.58 0.06 7.04
N TRP A 15 -21.48 0.66 6.62
CA TRP A 15 -20.36 -0.04 6.01
C TRP A 15 -19.40 -0.61 7.06
N THR A 16 -18.99 -1.84 6.86
CA THR A 16 -17.93 -2.47 7.64
C THR A 16 -16.82 -2.95 6.70
N ILE A 17 -15.57 -2.87 7.17
CA ILE A 17 -14.39 -3.37 6.49
C ILE A 17 -13.73 -4.46 7.34
N THR A 18 -13.42 -5.58 6.72
CA THR A 18 -12.72 -6.70 7.35
C THR A 18 -11.52 -7.13 6.49
N ASN A 19 -10.78 -8.13 6.93
CA ASN A 19 -9.53 -8.58 6.30
C ASN A 19 -8.50 -7.44 6.23
N LEU A 20 -8.22 -6.82 7.39
CA LEU A 20 -7.31 -5.68 7.49
C LEU A 20 -5.84 -6.08 7.50
N LYS A 21 -5.54 -7.36 7.76
CA LYS A 21 -4.18 -7.91 7.67
C LYS A 21 -3.78 -8.13 6.23
N THR A 22 -2.52 -7.88 5.93
CA THR A 22 -1.95 -8.26 4.63
C THR A 22 -1.81 -9.79 4.54
N LYS A 23 -1.60 -10.30 3.33
CA LYS A 23 -1.41 -11.75 3.12
C LYS A 23 -0.14 -12.26 3.79
N MET A 24 0.90 -11.44 3.86
CA MET A 24 2.12 -11.76 4.61
C MET A 24 1.86 -11.83 6.12
N GLU A 25 1.03 -10.91 6.66
CA GLU A 25 0.65 -10.92 8.07
C GLU A 25 -0.30 -12.07 8.44
N LEU A 26 -1.06 -12.57 7.48
CA LEU A 26 -1.91 -13.75 7.68
C LEU A 26 -1.08 -15.03 7.69
N GLY A 27 0.02 -15.08 6.92
CA GLY A 27 0.80 -16.31 6.80
C GLY A 27 -0.09 -17.51 6.42
N ASP A 28 0.01 -18.60 7.20
CA ASP A 28 -0.79 -19.83 6.97
C ASP A 28 -2.30 -19.61 7.18
N ASP A 29 -2.72 -18.59 7.93
CA ASP A 29 -4.14 -18.27 8.12
C ASP A 29 -4.79 -17.77 6.81
N TYR A 30 -4.02 -17.33 5.81
CA TYR A 30 -4.56 -17.04 4.48
C TYR A 30 -5.11 -18.30 3.82
N GLY A 31 -4.47 -19.44 4.05
CA GLY A 31 -4.98 -20.78 3.73
C GLY A 31 -4.92 -21.17 2.27
N MET A 32 -4.03 -20.55 1.46
CA MET A 32 -3.90 -20.85 0.04
C MET A 32 -3.59 -22.32 -0.24
N ALA A 33 -2.78 -22.94 0.59
CA ALA A 33 -2.48 -24.38 0.48
C ALA A 33 -3.73 -25.27 0.57
N LYS A 34 -4.80 -24.82 1.22
CA LYS A 34 -6.06 -25.58 1.36
C LYS A 34 -7.01 -25.41 0.20
N TRP A 35 -7.16 -24.20 -0.34
CA TRP A 35 -8.14 -23.93 -1.40
C TRP A 35 -7.50 -23.76 -2.79
N GLY A 36 -6.18 -23.61 -2.85
CA GLY A 36 -5.43 -23.48 -4.08
C GLY A 36 -5.01 -24.81 -4.74
N GLN A 37 -5.60 -25.95 -4.37
CA GLN A 37 -5.19 -27.28 -4.88
C GLN A 37 -5.19 -27.40 -6.41
N ASN A 38 -6.04 -26.63 -7.09
CA ASN A 38 -6.06 -26.57 -8.56
C ASN A 38 -4.89 -25.76 -9.15
N LEU A 39 -4.03 -25.19 -8.29
CA LEU A 39 -2.86 -24.39 -8.68
C LEU A 39 -1.54 -25.20 -8.59
N ASP A 40 -1.60 -26.50 -8.42
CA ASP A 40 -0.44 -27.40 -8.54
C ASP A 40 -0.05 -27.55 -10.02
N MET A 41 0.57 -26.50 -10.56
CA MET A 41 0.92 -26.40 -11.97
C MET A 41 2.20 -27.16 -12.33
N ASN A 42 3.06 -27.42 -11.35
CA ASN A 42 4.27 -28.21 -11.54
C ASN A 42 4.07 -29.70 -11.25
N GLY A 43 2.88 -30.09 -10.75
CA GLY A 43 2.50 -31.48 -10.56
C GLY A 43 3.24 -32.20 -9.44
N ASP A 44 3.81 -31.49 -8.49
CA ASP A 44 4.53 -32.06 -7.35
C ASP A 44 3.61 -32.44 -6.16
N GLY A 45 2.32 -32.16 -6.28
CA GLY A 45 1.32 -32.39 -5.23
C GLY A 45 1.35 -31.37 -4.10
N VAL A 46 2.14 -30.29 -4.22
CA VAL A 46 2.31 -29.26 -3.18
C VAL A 46 1.87 -27.90 -3.68
N VAL A 47 0.88 -27.32 -3.04
CA VAL A 47 0.54 -25.90 -3.21
C VAL A 47 1.08 -25.12 -2.02
N LYS A 48 2.01 -24.19 -2.27
CA LYS A 48 2.61 -23.36 -1.25
C LYS A 48 1.66 -22.25 -0.82
N GLU A 49 1.81 -21.79 0.41
CA GLU A 49 1.10 -20.60 0.90
C GLU A 49 1.47 -19.36 0.08
N TRP A 50 0.59 -18.37 0.10
CA TRP A 50 0.74 -17.15 -0.72
C TRP A 50 2.08 -16.46 -0.50
N TYR A 51 2.51 -16.36 0.74
CA TYR A 51 3.77 -15.69 1.11
C TYR A 51 5.01 -16.42 0.56
N ASP A 52 4.99 -17.76 0.52
CA ASP A 52 6.08 -18.55 -0.08
C ASP A 52 6.13 -18.36 -1.60
N GLN A 53 4.97 -18.29 -2.24
CA GLN A 53 4.87 -18.04 -3.67
C GLN A 53 5.30 -16.62 -4.05
N ALA A 54 4.92 -15.62 -3.24
CA ALA A 54 5.40 -14.24 -3.38
C ALA A 54 6.92 -14.18 -3.23
N LYS A 55 7.48 -14.92 -2.25
CA LYS A 55 8.93 -15.01 -2.04
C LYS A 55 9.67 -15.67 -3.21
N ALA A 56 9.08 -16.69 -3.81
CA ALA A 56 9.63 -17.32 -5.02
C ALA A 56 9.69 -16.31 -6.18
N PHE A 57 8.62 -15.51 -6.37
CA PHE A 57 8.61 -14.43 -7.37
C PHE A 57 9.66 -13.35 -7.05
N GLU A 58 9.76 -12.90 -5.80
CA GLU A 58 10.78 -11.93 -5.37
C GLU A 58 12.19 -12.40 -5.73
N ASN A 59 12.52 -13.64 -5.38
CA ASN A 59 13.84 -14.21 -5.67
C ASN A 59 14.10 -14.31 -7.19
N TYR A 60 13.07 -14.63 -7.97
CA TYR A 60 13.16 -14.77 -9.43
C TYR A 60 13.44 -13.44 -10.14
N VAL A 61 12.93 -12.33 -9.61
CA VAL A 61 13.11 -11.00 -10.24
C VAL A 61 14.36 -10.26 -9.79
N VAL A 62 15.09 -10.77 -8.80
CA VAL A 62 16.38 -10.19 -8.38
C VAL A 62 17.34 -10.13 -9.55
N GLY A 63 17.91 -8.95 -9.78
CA GLY A 63 18.85 -8.69 -10.90
C GLY A 63 18.18 -8.36 -12.23
N LYS A 64 16.84 -8.39 -12.31
CA LYS A 64 16.09 -7.94 -13.50
C LYS A 64 15.77 -6.45 -13.41
N THR A 65 15.72 -5.80 -14.57
CA THR A 65 15.19 -4.44 -14.69
C THR A 65 13.66 -4.42 -14.59
N GLY A 66 13.08 -3.25 -14.29
CA GLY A 66 11.64 -3.07 -14.29
C GLY A 66 10.98 -3.42 -15.63
N ASP A 67 11.66 -3.18 -16.76
CA ASP A 67 11.16 -3.54 -18.08
C ASP A 67 11.19 -5.05 -18.33
N GLU A 68 12.24 -5.74 -17.91
CA GLU A 68 12.30 -7.21 -17.98
C GLU A 68 11.19 -7.84 -17.14
N VAL A 69 10.92 -7.32 -15.94
CA VAL A 69 9.81 -7.81 -15.10
C VAL A 69 8.45 -7.54 -15.74
N ALA A 70 8.22 -6.36 -16.32
CA ALA A 70 6.98 -6.02 -17.01
C ALA A 70 6.69 -6.94 -18.22
N ASN A 71 7.73 -7.49 -18.83
CA ASN A 71 7.64 -8.32 -20.03
C ASN A 71 7.78 -9.83 -19.75
N LEU A 72 7.70 -10.27 -18.48
CA LEU A 72 7.66 -11.69 -18.17
C LEU A 72 6.48 -12.36 -18.88
N LYS A 73 6.75 -13.53 -19.44
CA LYS A 73 5.70 -14.29 -20.14
C LYS A 73 4.74 -14.91 -19.14
N THR A 74 3.46 -14.86 -19.47
CA THR A 74 2.38 -15.46 -18.68
C THR A 74 1.65 -16.52 -19.53
N GLN A 75 0.99 -17.44 -18.84
CA GLN A 75 0.04 -18.38 -19.39
C GLN A 75 -1.25 -18.36 -18.58
N THR A 76 -2.37 -18.66 -19.22
CA THR A 76 -3.66 -18.69 -18.55
C THR A 76 -3.94 -20.11 -18.04
N ASN A 77 -4.27 -20.24 -16.75
CA ASN A 77 -4.72 -21.52 -16.21
C ASN A 77 -6.20 -21.79 -16.55
N ALA A 78 -6.71 -22.96 -16.16
CA ALA A 78 -8.09 -23.37 -16.43
C ALA A 78 -9.16 -22.44 -15.80
N GLU A 79 -8.78 -21.67 -14.77
CA GLU A 79 -9.66 -20.73 -14.07
C GLU A 79 -9.54 -19.28 -14.61
N GLY A 80 -8.71 -19.06 -15.63
CA GLY A 80 -8.54 -17.74 -16.25
C GLY A 80 -7.45 -16.84 -15.61
N TYR A 81 -6.70 -17.34 -14.62
CA TYR A 81 -5.63 -16.58 -14.00
C TYR A 81 -4.34 -16.58 -14.84
N GLN A 82 -3.68 -15.43 -14.90
CA GLN A 82 -2.42 -15.23 -15.62
C GLN A 82 -1.22 -15.56 -14.71
N MET A 83 -0.70 -16.77 -14.88
CA MET A 83 0.43 -17.27 -14.10
C MET A 83 1.72 -17.17 -14.92
N SER A 84 2.85 -17.48 -14.31
CA SER A 84 4.11 -17.56 -15.04
C SER A 84 4.04 -18.64 -16.16
N ALA A 85 4.65 -18.32 -17.31
CA ALA A 85 4.96 -19.31 -18.34
C ALA A 85 6.42 -19.82 -18.24
N ASP A 86 7.17 -19.38 -17.23
CA ASP A 86 8.56 -19.77 -17.01
C ASP A 86 8.63 -20.96 -16.05
N ASP A 87 9.20 -22.07 -16.53
CA ASP A 87 9.30 -23.31 -15.76
C ASP A 87 10.15 -23.14 -14.48
N ALA A 88 11.14 -22.26 -14.48
CA ALA A 88 11.96 -22.03 -13.28
C ALA A 88 11.13 -21.41 -12.16
N LEU A 89 10.23 -20.47 -12.48
CA LEU A 89 9.35 -19.86 -11.49
C LEU A 89 8.23 -20.81 -11.05
N LEU A 90 7.67 -21.60 -11.97
CA LEU A 90 6.68 -22.64 -11.64
C LEU A 90 7.30 -23.71 -10.73
N ASN A 91 8.50 -24.22 -11.07
CA ASN A 91 9.21 -25.22 -10.26
C ASN A 91 9.66 -24.67 -8.89
N ALA A 92 9.86 -23.35 -8.77
CA ALA A 92 10.05 -22.70 -7.48
C ALA A 92 8.74 -22.64 -6.64
N GLY A 93 7.62 -23.09 -7.21
CA GLY A 93 6.31 -23.17 -6.59
C GLY A 93 5.51 -21.87 -6.62
N CYS A 94 5.81 -20.94 -7.52
CA CYS A 94 5.00 -19.75 -7.76
C CYS A 94 3.98 -20.01 -8.87
N THR A 95 2.81 -20.45 -8.48
CA THR A 95 1.71 -20.85 -9.37
C THR A 95 0.50 -19.91 -9.29
N ILE A 96 0.62 -18.80 -8.55
CA ILE A 96 -0.40 -17.75 -8.45
C ILE A 96 -0.34 -16.79 -9.64
N GLN A 97 -1.39 -15.98 -9.78
CA GLN A 97 -1.41 -14.86 -10.73
C GLN A 97 -0.26 -13.91 -10.42
N ILE A 98 0.57 -13.58 -11.42
CA ILE A 98 1.75 -12.72 -11.25
C ILE A 98 1.62 -11.35 -11.92
N THR A 99 0.56 -11.07 -12.67
CA THR A 99 0.41 -9.81 -13.43
C THR A 99 0.47 -8.58 -12.54
N ASP A 100 -0.16 -8.62 -11.37
CA ASP A 100 -0.14 -7.51 -10.41
C ASP A 100 1.24 -7.35 -9.76
N PHE A 101 1.95 -8.46 -9.52
CA PHE A 101 3.33 -8.45 -9.04
C PHE A 101 4.27 -7.82 -10.06
N MET A 102 4.15 -8.23 -11.33
CA MET A 102 4.91 -7.65 -12.44
C MET A 102 4.70 -6.15 -12.53
N ALA A 103 3.43 -5.71 -12.48
CA ALA A 103 3.08 -4.30 -12.53
C ALA A 103 3.65 -3.52 -11.33
N ALA A 104 3.52 -4.06 -10.12
CA ALA A 104 4.01 -3.42 -8.90
C ALA A 104 5.53 -3.29 -8.88
N VAL A 105 6.27 -4.35 -9.24
CA VAL A 105 7.74 -4.33 -9.28
C VAL A 105 8.23 -3.40 -10.38
N SER A 106 7.68 -3.49 -11.60
CA SER A 106 8.05 -2.59 -12.70
C SER A 106 7.82 -1.12 -12.34
N LYS A 107 6.69 -0.81 -11.70
CA LYS A 107 6.38 0.54 -11.23
C LYS A 107 7.38 0.99 -10.15
N ALA A 108 7.69 0.14 -9.17
CA ALA A 108 8.65 0.46 -8.12
C ALA A 108 10.05 0.76 -8.67
N CYS A 109 10.50 0.02 -9.68
CA CYS A 109 11.78 0.26 -10.35
C CYS A 109 11.84 1.61 -11.11
N LYS A 110 10.68 2.16 -11.47
CA LYS A 110 10.56 3.41 -12.25
C LYS A 110 10.09 4.59 -11.41
N ASP A 111 9.92 4.41 -10.11
CA ASP A 111 9.46 5.50 -9.23
C ASP A 111 10.55 6.57 -9.12
N ASP A 112 10.25 7.76 -9.64
CA ASP A 112 11.14 8.93 -9.60
C ASP A 112 11.30 9.54 -8.20
N GLN A 113 10.54 9.05 -7.24
CA GLN A 113 10.61 9.45 -5.83
C GLN A 113 11.21 8.35 -4.93
N ALA A 114 11.77 7.29 -5.52
CA ALA A 114 12.49 6.27 -4.77
C ALA A 114 13.62 6.92 -3.96
N GLN A 115 13.73 6.53 -2.69
CA GLN A 115 14.83 7.00 -1.84
C GLN A 115 16.11 6.24 -2.16
N ASN A 116 17.19 6.98 -2.39
CA ASN A 116 18.53 6.40 -2.41
C ASN A 116 19.10 6.41 -0.99
N PHE A 117 19.64 5.30 -0.56
CA PHE A 117 20.33 5.17 0.71
C PHE A 117 21.57 4.29 0.54
N GLU A 118 22.59 4.58 1.35
CA GLU A 118 23.82 3.78 1.38
C GLU A 118 23.85 2.95 2.66
N LEU A 119 24.13 1.67 2.52
CA LEU A 119 24.43 0.79 3.64
C LEU A 119 25.92 0.45 3.61
N LEU A 120 26.54 0.45 4.79
CA LEU A 120 27.86 -0.11 4.92
C LEU A 120 27.83 -1.57 4.46
N SER A 121 28.89 -2.03 3.78
CA SER A 121 28.94 -3.40 3.24
C SER A 121 28.76 -4.51 4.30
N SER A 122 28.98 -4.20 5.58
CA SER A 122 28.77 -5.09 6.72
C SER A 122 27.42 -4.89 7.43
N ALA A 123 26.64 -3.87 7.03
CA ALA A 123 25.36 -3.59 7.69
C ALA A 123 24.33 -4.70 7.39
N LYS A 124 23.66 -5.15 8.44
CA LYS A 124 22.49 -6.00 8.32
C LYS A 124 21.26 -5.09 8.21
N PHE A 125 20.38 -5.43 7.31
CA PHE A 125 19.10 -4.72 7.18
C PHE A 125 17.96 -5.70 6.99
N THR A 126 16.77 -5.25 7.34
CA THR A 126 15.50 -5.93 7.13
C THR A 126 14.55 -5.04 6.35
N LEU A 127 13.62 -5.65 5.66
CA LEU A 127 12.58 -4.97 4.90
C LEU A 127 11.22 -5.20 5.56
N GLY A 128 10.49 -4.13 5.80
CA GLY A 128 9.14 -4.20 6.31
C GLY A 128 8.13 -3.55 5.38
N VAL A 129 6.99 -4.19 5.23
CA VAL A 129 5.85 -3.67 4.47
C VAL A 129 4.62 -3.74 5.34
N ALA A 130 3.76 -2.74 5.26
CA ALA A 130 2.49 -2.72 5.96
C ALA A 130 1.41 -2.01 5.16
N ALA A 131 0.17 -2.35 5.45
CA ALA A 131 -1.02 -1.66 4.98
C ALA A 131 -2.02 -1.46 6.11
N THR A 132 -2.82 -0.41 6.01
CA THR A 132 -4.01 -0.16 6.83
C THR A 132 -5.15 0.27 5.91
N SER A 133 -6.40 -0.02 6.30
CA SER A 133 -7.56 0.37 5.49
C SER A 133 -8.74 0.76 6.39
N LYS A 134 -9.52 1.74 5.95
CA LYS A 134 -10.76 2.15 6.59
C LYS A 134 -11.81 2.57 5.55
N VAL A 135 -13.07 2.50 5.94
CA VAL A 135 -14.15 3.19 5.21
C VAL A 135 -14.26 4.60 5.76
N ASN A 136 -14.30 5.59 4.90
CA ASN A 136 -14.47 6.98 5.30
C ASN A 136 -15.92 7.27 5.68
N GLU A 137 -16.11 8.21 6.62
CA GLU A 137 -17.40 8.62 7.17
C GLU A 137 -18.34 9.27 6.13
N ASP A 138 -17.77 9.79 5.02
CA ASP A 138 -18.54 10.35 3.91
C ASP A 138 -19.14 9.28 2.97
N SER A 139 -18.96 8.00 3.30
CA SER A 139 -19.63 6.90 2.59
C SER A 139 -21.12 6.89 2.89
N THR A 140 -21.92 6.76 1.84
CA THR A 140 -23.38 6.78 1.92
C THR A 140 -24.01 5.55 1.29
N VAL A 141 -25.24 5.22 1.66
CA VAL A 141 -26.02 4.16 1.03
C VAL A 141 -26.79 4.67 -0.19
N ALA A 142 -27.10 3.80 -1.13
CA ALA A 142 -27.98 4.13 -2.25
C ALA A 142 -29.43 4.20 -1.79
N THR A 143 -30.20 5.12 -2.40
CA THR A 143 -31.65 5.26 -2.25
C THR A 143 -32.32 5.15 -3.62
N ALA A 144 -33.66 5.22 -3.65
CA ALA A 144 -34.40 5.26 -4.91
C ALA A 144 -34.10 6.52 -5.75
N GLU A 145 -33.71 7.62 -5.06
CA GLU A 145 -33.50 8.93 -5.67
C GLU A 145 -32.03 9.26 -5.92
N LYS A 146 -31.11 8.52 -5.27
CA LYS A 146 -29.67 8.86 -5.31
C LYS A 146 -28.79 7.63 -5.16
N ASP A 147 -27.74 7.59 -5.97
CA ASP A 147 -26.66 6.62 -5.83
C ASP A 147 -25.97 6.73 -4.47
N GLY A 148 -25.56 5.59 -3.94
CA GLY A 148 -24.67 5.51 -2.79
C GLY A 148 -23.23 5.83 -3.19
N SER A 149 -22.43 6.16 -2.20
CA SER A 149 -20.99 6.41 -2.36
C SER A 149 -20.20 5.61 -1.33
N LEU A 150 -19.25 4.83 -1.80
CA LEU A 150 -18.28 4.14 -0.95
C LEU A 150 -16.90 4.75 -1.15
N ASN A 151 -16.35 5.32 -0.08
CA ASN A 151 -15.02 5.90 -0.06
C ASN A 151 -14.14 5.06 0.87
N VAL A 152 -13.18 4.33 0.30
CA VAL A 152 -12.22 3.52 1.04
C VAL A 152 -10.88 4.24 1.07
N TYR A 153 -10.24 4.27 2.21
CA TYR A 153 -8.91 4.83 2.38
C TYR A 153 -7.95 3.72 2.82
N SER A 154 -6.86 3.55 2.07
CA SER A 154 -5.81 2.60 2.44
C SER A 154 -4.45 3.27 2.36
N ASP A 155 -3.68 3.15 3.43
CA ASP A 155 -2.29 3.61 3.53
C ASP A 155 -1.35 2.41 3.44
N PHE A 156 -0.20 2.64 2.83
CA PHE A 156 0.87 1.67 2.64
C PHE A 156 2.20 2.27 3.07
N ALA A 157 3.07 1.45 3.65
CA ALA A 157 4.45 1.83 3.90
C ALA A 157 5.39 0.66 3.61
N ALA A 158 6.57 1.01 3.11
CA ALA A 158 7.72 0.13 3.04
C ALA A 158 8.92 0.80 3.72
N THR A 159 9.63 0.05 4.54
CA THR A 159 10.78 0.53 5.32
C THR A 159 11.97 -0.39 5.15
N VAL A 160 13.15 0.20 5.07
CA VAL A 160 14.43 -0.49 5.29
C VAL A 160 14.87 -0.15 6.71
N VAL A 161 15.17 -1.17 7.50
CA VAL A 161 15.53 -1.04 8.92
C VAL A 161 16.91 -1.65 9.14
N SER A 162 17.79 -0.92 9.81
CA SER A 162 19.08 -1.39 10.30
C SER A 162 19.30 -0.86 11.71
N ASP A 163 19.77 -1.71 12.62
CA ASP A 163 19.98 -1.37 14.04
C ASP A 163 18.74 -0.69 14.68
N ASP A 164 17.56 -1.27 14.45
CA ASP A 164 16.24 -0.79 14.91
C ASP A 164 15.82 0.59 14.37
N LYS A 165 16.59 1.18 13.46
CA LYS A 165 16.30 2.49 12.89
C LYS A 165 15.92 2.40 11.42
N ILE A 166 15.03 3.27 11.02
CA ILE A 166 14.64 3.44 9.62
C ILE A 166 15.83 4.03 8.86
N VAL A 167 16.29 3.34 7.83
CA VAL A 167 17.33 3.81 6.89
C VAL A 167 16.67 4.43 5.67
N SER A 168 15.55 3.86 5.23
CA SER A 168 14.73 4.37 4.14
C SER A 168 13.27 4.09 4.42
N CYS A 169 12.41 5.01 4.01
CA CYS A 169 10.96 4.88 4.13
C CYS A 169 10.29 5.40 2.87
N ILE A 170 9.26 4.69 2.46
CA ILE A 170 8.30 5.16 1.47
C ILE A 170 6.90 4.93 2.01
N ASN A 171 6.03 5.93 1.92
CA ASN A 171 4.61 5.77 2.19
C ASN A 171 3.79 6.23 0.99
N ASP A 172 2.64 5.62 0.79
CA ASP A 172 1.67 5.95 -0.25
C ASP A 172 0.25 5.68 0.26
N ALA A 173 -0.74 6.18 -0.42
CA ALA A 173 -2.14 5.92 -0.10
C ALA A 173 -2.98 5.82 -1.36
N ILE A 174 -4.05 5.04 -1.28
CA ILE A 174 -5.11 5.00 -2.29
C ILE A 174 -6.44 5.35 -1.65
N GLN A 175 -7.27 6.11 -2.35
CA GLN A 175 -8.57 6.56 -1.86
C GLN A 175 -9.64 6.40 -2.94
N PRO A 176 -9.96 5.16 -3.37
CA PRO A 176 -10.99 4.96 -4.38
C PRO A 176 -12.36 5.38 -3.85
N LYS A 177 -13.08 6.12 -4.70
CA LYS A 177 -14.49 6.45 -4.50
C LYS A 177 -15.31 5.70 -5.53
N LEU A 178 -16.28 4.93 -5.06
CA LEU A 178 -17.20 4.17 -5.90
C LEU A 178 -18.60 4.74 -5.73
N ALA A 179 -19.27 5.05 -6.83
CA ALA A 179 -20.71 5.28 -6.84
C ALA A 179 -21.42 3.98 -7.23
N PHE A 180 -22.56 3.69 -6.62
CA PHE A 180 -23.34 2.48 -6.90
C PHE A 180 -24.84 2.75 -6.75
N ASN A 181 -25.63 2.11 -7.60
CA ASN A 181 -27.09 2.23 -7.57
C ASN A 181 -27.72 1.31 -6.51
N LEU A 182 -29.04 1.35 -6.39
CA LEU A 182 -29.78 0.54 -5.40
C LEU A 182 -29.67 -0.97 -5.65
N ALA A 183 -29.38 -1.40 -6.89
CA ALA A 183 -29.12 -2.80 -7.24
C ALA A 183 -27.68 -3.25 -6.88
N GLY A 184 -26.82 -2.32 -6.43
CA GLY A 184 -25.41 -2.60 -6.10
C GLY A 184 -24.50 -2.55 -7.32
N GLU A 185 -24.96 -2.08 -8.46
CA GLU A 185 -24.14 -1.93 -9.65
C GLU A 185 -23.28 -0.66 -9.55
N ILE A 186 -22.01 -0.76 -9.91
CA ILE A 186 -21.08 0.38 -9.88
C ILE A 186 -21.44 1.32 -11.03
N THR A 187 -21.82 2.55 -10.72
CA THR A 187 -22.17 3.62 -11.67
C THR A 187 -21.04 4.61 -11.89
N GLY A 188 -20.03 4.64 -11.03
CA GLY A 188 -18.87 5.50 -11.17
C GLY A 188 -17.72 5.10 -10.26
N LYS A 189 -16.50 5.47 -10.66
CA LYS A 189 -15.30 5.28 -9.87
C LYS A 189 -14.28 6.37 -10.14
N THR A 190 -13.61 6.85 -9.07
CA THR A 190 -12.56 7.87 -9.13
C THR A 190 -11.41 7.50 -8.18
N PHE A 191 -10.24 8.12 -8.38
CA PHE A 191 -9.04 7.93 -7.54
C PHE A 191 -8.61 6.46 -7.41
N VAL A 192 -8.69 5.71 -8.51
CA VAL A 192 -8.30 4.28 -8.55
C VAL A 192 -6.80 4.04 -8.64
N ASN A 193 -6.00 5.11 -8.64
CA ASN A 193 -4.55 5.07 -8.54
C ASN A 193 -4.08 5.59 -7.17
N THR A 194 -2.86 5.22 -6.78
CA THR A 194 -2.28 5.76 -5.54
C THR A 194 -2.01 7.26 -5.67
N LYS A 195 -1.97 7.97 -4.54
CA LYS A 195 -1.76 9.43 -4.53
C LYS A 195 -0.40 9.83 -5.09
N ARG A 196 0.63 9.02 -4.87
CA ARG A 196 1.95 9.24 -5.50
C ARG A 196 1.91 9.10 -7.03
N CYS A 197 1.09 8.20 -7.56
CA CYS A 197 0.88 8.08 -9.00
C CYS A 197 0.03 9.19 -9.60
N LEU A 198 -0.96 9.66 -8.85
CA LEU A 198 -1.81 10.77 -9.29
C LEU A 198 -1.04 12.09 -9.32
N LYS A 199 -0.04 12.28 -8.47
CA LYS A 199 0.74 13.52 -8.36
C LYS A 199 -0.19 14.74 -8.30
N SER A 200 -0.03 15.69 -9.22
CA SER A 200 -0.88 16.88 -9.33
C SER A 200 -2.35 16.59 -9.69
N ASP A 201 -2.65 15.43 -10.26
CA ASP A 201 -4.04 15.04 -10.55
C ASP A 201 -4.83 14.73 -9.26
N TYR A 202 -4.14 14.46 -8.14
CA TYR A 202 -4.78 14.39 -6.83
C TYR A 202 -5.26 15.77 -6.36
N ASN A 203 -4.60 16.85 -6.81
CA ASN A 203 -4.99 18.25 -6.65
C ASN A 203 -5.08 18.73 -5.20
N MET A 204 -4.09 18.30 -4.36
CA MET A 204 -4.02 18.70 -2.95
C MET A 204 -3.83 20.21 -2.77
N THR A 205 -3.15 20.87 -3.70
CA THR A 205 -2.91 22.32 -3.67
C THR A 205 -4.20 23.14 -3.65
N LYS A 206 -5.30 22.57 -4.15
CA LYS A 206 -6.61 23.26 -4.21
C LYS A 206 -7.32 23.36 -2.87
N TRP A 207 -7.07 22.42 -1.95
CA TRP A 207 -7.82 22.29 -0.69
C TRP A 207 -6.93 21.97 0.52
N GLY A 208 -5.62 21.93 0.32
CA GLY A 208 -4.66 21.82 1.41
C GLY A 208 -4.48 23.12 2.20
N THR A 209 -3.75 23.05 3.29
CA THR A 209 -3.51 24.16 4.20
C THR A 209 -2.08 24.65 4.11
N ASP A 210 -1.90 25.94 3.87
CA ASP A 210 -0.63 26.65 4.08
C ASP A 210 -0.41 26.85 5.60
N ALA A 211 0.23 25.86 6.24
CA ALA A 211 0.39 25.86 7.68
C ALA A 211 1.66 26.59 8.16
N ASN A 212 2.61 26.85 7.27
CA ASN A 212 3.85 27.58 7.57
C ASN A 212 3.81 29.03 7.11
N GLY A 213 2.76 29.45 6.39
CA GLY A 213 2.53 30.82 5.97
C GLY A 213 3.45 31.32 4.86
N ASP A 214 4.03 30.41 4.07
CA ASP A 214 4.90 30.75 2.93
C ASP A 214 4.13 30.98 1.61
N GLY A 215 2.81 30.82 1.64
CA GLY A 215 1.94 30.95 0.47
C GLY A 215 1.93 29.72 -0.44
N VAL A 216 2.56 28.62 -0.05
CA VAL A 216 2.70 27.42 -0.86
C VAL A 216 2.04 26.21 -0.19
N VAL A 217 1.11 25.60 -0.86
CA VAL A 217 0.58 24.27 -0.49
C VAL A 217 1.17 23.23 -1.43
N LYS A 218 1.91 22.29 -0.86
CA LYS A 218 2.52 21.19 -1.63
C LYS A 218 1.48 20.10 -1.97
N GLU A 219 1.68 19.40 -3.07
CA GLU A 219 0.90 18.23 -3.41
C GLU A 219 1.10 17.09 -2.41
N TRP A 220 0.14 16.17 -2.32
CA TRP A 220 0.17 15.08 -1.35
C TRP A 220 1.45 14.25 -1.44
N TYR A 221 1.89 13.93 -2.64
CA TYR A 221 3.09 13.12 -2.87
C TYR A 221 4.38 13.80 -2.40
N GLU A 222 4.44 15.13 -2.49
CA GLU A 222 5.58 15.93 -1.98
C GLU A 222 5.59 15.93 -0.47
N GLN A 223 4.42 16.11 0.15
CA GLN A 223 4.25 16.10 1.60
C GLN A 223 4.52 14.70 2.20
N SER A 224 4.08 13.64 1.51
CA SER A 224 4.39 12.25 1.85
C SER A 224 5.89 11.98 1.81
N LYS A 225 6.60 12.51 0.80
CA LYS A 225 8.06 12.42 0.73
C LYS A 225 8.75 13.12 1.90
N ILE A 226 8.31 14.33 2.24
CA ILE A 226 8.84 15.07 3.40
C ILE A 226 8.69 14.24 4.69
N PHE A 227 7.53 13.62 4.90
CA PHE A 227 7.32 12.73 6.03
C PHE A 227 8.24 11.50 5.99
N SER A 228 8.37 10.87 4.83
CA SER A 228 9.27 9.72 4.64
C SER A 228 10.73 10.06 4.95
N ASP A 229 11.21 11.22 4.52
CA ASP A 229 12.57 11.69 4.79
C ASP A 229 12.77 12.01 6.29
N TYR A 230 11.77 12.60 6.94
CA TYR A 230 11.81 12.98 8.36
C TYR A 230 11.88 11.77 9.30
N VAL A 231 11.32 10.63 8.94
CA VAL A 231 11.34 9.44 9.79
C VAL A 231 12.63 8.63 9.68
N VAL A 232 13.52 8.96 8.75
CA VAL A 232 14.85 8.34 8.65
C VAL A 232 15.65 8.60 9.94
N GLY A 233 16.30 7.57 10.45
CA GLY A 233 17.03 7.59 11.72
C GLY A 233 16.17 7.37 12.96
N LYS A 234 14.84 7.32 12.85
CA LYS A 234 13.92 7.03 13.95
C LYS A 234 13.60 5.54 14.03
N THR A 235 13.23 5.10 15.21
CA THR A 235 12.64 3.79 15.46
C THR A 235 11.13 3.81 15.16
N GLY A 236 10.51 2.64 14.98
CA GLY A 236 9.04 2.56 14.81
C GLY A 236 8.26 3.17 15.98
N LYS A 237 8.76 3.01 17.21
CA LYS A 237 8.15 3.61 18.42
C LYS A 237 8.21 5.13 18.42
N GLU A 238 9.32 5.70 17.97
CA GLU A 238 9.46 7.17 17.85
C GLU A 238 8.53 7.71 16.78
N VAL A 239 8.35 7.01 15.66
CA VAL A 239 7.38 7.38 14.61
C VAL A 239 5.95 7.32 15.14
N GLU A 240 5.57 6.25 15.83
CA GLU A 240 4.24 6.11 16.42
C GLU A 240 3.94 7.22 17.44
N ALA A 241 4.95 7.63 18.21
CA ALA A 241 4.85 8.67 19.25
C ALA A 241 4.83 10.11 18.71
N LEU A 242 4.96 10.32 17.38
CA LEU A 242 4.89 11.66 16.78
C LEU A 242 3.57 12.34 17.15
N LYS A 243 3.70 13.54 17.70
CA LYS A 243 2.54 14.35 18.11
C LYS A 243 1.82 14.93 16.90
N THR A 244 0.52 15.03 17.02
CA THR A 244 -0.36 15.65 16.03
C THR A 244 -1.14 16.80 16.62
N SER A 245 -1.66 17.66 15.77
CA SER A 245 -2.56 18.77 16.11
C SER A 245 -3.67 18.87 15.08
N PRO A 246 -4.87 19.34 15.48
CA PRO A 246 -6.00 19.50 14.56
C PRO A 246 -5.65 20.43 13.37
N ILE A 247 -6.32 20.16 12.23
CA ILE A 247 -6.32 21.08 11.09
C ILE A 247 -7.56 21.96 11.20
N GLY A 248 -7.36 23.24 11.52
CA GLY A 248 -8.46 24.18 11.77
C GLY A 248 -9.30 23.76 12.98
N GLU A 249 -10.62 23.88 12.87
CA GLU A 249 -11.60 23.50 13.92
C GLU A 249 -11.99 22.02 13.85
N ASN A 250 -11.43 21.24 12.91
CA ASN A 250 -11.81 19.87 12.67
C ASN A 250 -10.84 18.89 13.33
N ASP A 251 -11.25 18.28 14.44
CA ASP A 251 -10.47 17.31 15.19
C ASP A 251 -10.22 15.99 14.46
N HIS A 252 -10.96 15.70 13.38
CA HIS A 252 -10.79 14.47 12.60
C HIS A 252 -9.50 14.46 11.78
N TYR A 253 -9.01 15.64 11.37
CA TYR A 253 -7.80 15.76 10.57
C TYR A 253 -6.63 16.23 11.42
N GLN A 254 -5.69 15.33 11.64
CA GLN A 254 -4.56 15.51 12.54
C GLN A 254 -3.24 15.66 11.76
N ARG A 255 -2.76 16.91 11.57
CA ARG A 255 -1.46 17.20 10.96
C ARG A 255 -0.31 16.99 11.96
N PRO A 256 0.97 17.02 11.51
CA PRO A 256 2.10 17.08 12.43
C PRO A 256 1.98 18.25 13.41
N ALA A 257 2.30 18.03 14.68
CA ALA A 257 2.53 19.12 15.63
C ALA A 257 4.00 19.59 15.63
N ASP A 258 4.88 18.84 15.00
CA ASP A 258 6.30 19.14 14.91
C ASP A 258 6.56 20.28 13.93
N LYS A 259 7.29 21.31 14.40
CA LYS A 259 7.57 22.52 13.62
C LYS A 259 8.51 22.26 12.43
N GLU A 260 9.40 21.29 12.53
CA GLU A 260 10.31 20.93 11.44
C GLU A 260 9.51 20.37 10.26
N LEU A 261 8.59 19.44 10.52
CA LEU A 261 7.69 18.91 9.49
C LEU A 261 6.78 19.98 8.89
N LEU A 262 6.19 20.83 9.73
CA LEU A 262 5.33 21.92 9.27
C LEU A 262 6.09 22.92 8.39
N ASN A 263 7.28 23.35 8.82
CA ASN A 263 8.12 24.28 8.08
C ASN A 263 8.65 23.68 6.77
N ALA A 264 8.84 22.37 6.71
CA ALA A 264 9.17 21.67 5.47
C ALA A 264 7.96 21.59 4.51
N GLY A 265 6.76 21.93 4.97
CA GLY A 265 5.52 21.94 4.21
C GLY A 265 4.73 20.62 4.27
N CYS A 266 4.96 19.77 5.28
CA CYS A 266 4.12 18.60 5.54
C CYS A 266 2.95 19.01 6.44
N THR A 267 1.80 19.25 5.85
CA THR A 267 0.58 19.73 6.53
C THR A 267 -0.59 18.75 6.40
N ILE A 268 -0.37 17.58 5.75
CA ILE A 268 -1.38 16.53 5.62
C ILE A 268 -1.65 15.82 6.94
N GLN A 269 -2.77 15.13 7.00
CA GLN A 269 -3.05 14.20 8.09
C GLN A 269 -1.99 13.10 8.12
N ILE A 270 -1.37 12.89 9.30
CA ILE A 270 -0.32 11.88 9.49
C ILE A 270 -0.70 10.75 10.44
N THR A 271 -1.91 10.74 11.00
CA THR A 271 -2.31 9.72 11.97
C THR A 271 -2.16 8.31 11.40
N GLU A 272 -2.71 8.08 10.22
CA GLU A 272 -2.64 6.78 9.54
C GLU A 272 -1.25 6.53 8.97
N ILE A 273 -0.60 7.56 8.43
CA ILE A 273 0.75 7.45 7.84
C ILE A 273 1.77 7.01 8.90
N LYS A 274 1.79 7.64 10.08
CA LYS A 274 2.70 7.24 11.15
C LYS A 274 2.41 5.83 11.67
N ALA A 275 1.14 5.45 11.76
CA ALA A 275 0.74 4.13 12.19
C ALA A 275 1.19 3.04 11.20
N VAL A 276 0.98 3.26 9.89
CA VAL A 276 1.39 2.28 8.88
C VAL A 276 2.91 2.19 8.76
N VAL A 277 3.65 3.30 8.93
CA VAL A 277 5.13 3.29 8.94
C VAL A 277 5.65 2.54 10.17
N ALA A 278 5.11 2.81 11.37
CA ALA A 278 5.49 2.07 12.57
C ALA A 278 5.19 0.56 12.44
N LYS A 279 4.05 0.21 11.85
CA LYS A 279 3.67 -1.17 11.54
C LYS A 279 4.63 -1.82 10.53
N ALA A 280 5.07 -1.09 9.49
CA ALA A 280 6.06 -1.58 8.54
C ALA A 280 7.40 -1.88 9.23
N VAL A 281 7.86 -1.02 10.15
CA VAL A 281 9.06 -1.28 10.96
C VAL A 281 8.90 -2.53 11.80
N ALA A 282 7.73 -2.73 12.43
CA ALA A 282 7.46 -3.93 13.24
C ALA A 282 7.41 -5.22 12.40
N ASN A 283 7.02 -5.13 11.14
CA ASN A 283 6.98 -6.25 10.18
C ASN A 283 8.34 -6.53 9.51
N ALA A 284 9.38 -5.73 9.78
CA ALA A 284 10.68 -5.86 9.11
C ALA A 284 11.38 -7.18 9.45
N ARG A 285 11.80 -7.93 8.43
CA ARG A 285 12.41 -9.26 8.51
C ARG A 285 13.35 -9.54 7.32
#